data_4ced31b40524ffe3edaeeede5a43b270
#
_entry.id   4ced31b40524ffe3edaeeede5a43b270
#
_cell.length_a   1.000
_cell.length_b   1.000
_cell.length_c   1.000
_cell.angle_alpha   90.00
_cell.angle_beta   90.00
_cell.angle_gamma   90.00
#
_symmetry.space_group_name_H-M   'P 1'
#
loop_
_entity.id
_entity.type
_entity.pdbx_description
1 polymer ?
#
loop_
_entity_poly.entity_id
_entity_poly.type
_entity_poly.pdbx_seq_one_letter_code
_entity_poly.pdbx_strand_id
1 'polypeptide(L)'
;MVLHSIETGKFKLDGGAMFGVVPKPLWEKTNPADSKNRIDMSARCLLIEDSKKLILVDAGLGDKQSEKFFSHYSRFGDATLLNSLDSLGFSPNDITDVLFTHLH
;
A
#
# COMPACT_ATOMS: atom_id res chain seq x y z
N MET A 1 18.63 -6.67 13.09
CA MET A 1 17.39 -6.10 12.52
C MET A 1 17.38 -6.29 11.01
N VAL A 2 16.31 -6.82 10.47
CA VAL A 2 16.10 -6.98 9.03
C VAL A 2 14.84 -6.24 8.63
N LEU A 3 14.90 -5.49 7.53
CA LEU A 3 13.77 -4.72 7.00
C LEU A 3 13.31 -5.33 5.68
N HIS A 4 12.01 -5.53 5.55
CA HIS A 4 11.39 -6.04 4.32
C HIS A 4 10.32 -5.08 3.82
N SER A 5 10.32 -4.83 2.53
CA SER A 5 9.22 -4.12 1.86
C SER A 5 8.11 -5.13 1.55
N ILE A 6 6.90 -4.81 1.96
CA ILE A 6 5.72 -5.69 1.78
C ILE A 6 4.72 -5.01 0.86
N GLU A 7 4.58 -5.53 -0.35
CA GLU A 7 3.56 -5.08 -1.28
C GLU A 7 2.21 -5.69 -0.90
N THR A 8 1.19 -4.86 -0.74
CA THR A 8 -0.16 -5.34 -0.36
C THR A 8 -1.22 -5.05 -1.41
N GLY A 9 -0.84 -4.44 -2.52
CA GLY A 9 -1.70 -4.13 -3.64
C GLY A 9 -1.44 -2.75 -4.21
N LYS A 10 -2.05 -2.49 -5.35
CA LYS A 10 -1.95 -1.20 -6.04
C LYS A 10 -3.34 -0.60 -6.19
N PHE A 11 -3.38 0.71 -6.27
CA PHE A 11 -4.62 1.46 -6.40
C PHE A 11 -4.36 2.78 -7.12
N LYS A 12 -5.44 3.52 -7.39
CA LYS A 12 -5.36 4.80 -8.10
C LYS A 12 -6.07 5.88 -7.32
N LEU A 13 -5.47 7.05 -7.29
CA LEU A 13 -6.10 8.26 -6.73
C LEU A 13 -5.84 9.44 -7.65
N ASP A 14 -6.67 10.48 -7.51
CA ASP A 14 -6.51 11.71 -8.28
C ASP A 14 -5.13 12.33 -8.05
N GLY A 15 -4.39 12.55 -9.14
CA GLY A 15 -3.03 13.10 -9.06
C GLY A 15 -2.99 14.51 -8.50
N GLY A 16 -3.99 15.33 -8.80
CA GLY A 16 -4.10 16.67 -8.23
C GLY A 16 -4.26 16.66 -6.71
N ALA A 17 -5.10 15.77 -6.20
CA ALA A 17 -5.28 15.60 -4.76
C ALA A 17 -4.00 15.12 -4.08
N MET A 18 -3.25 14.23 -4.74
CA MET A 18 -2.02 13.66 -4.18
C MET A 18 -0.85 14.65 -4.19
N PHE A 19 -0.71 15.43 -5.25
CA PHE A 19 0.41 16.37 -5.40
C PHE A 19 0.10 17.79 -4.95
N GLY A 20 -1.15 18.10 -4.66
CA GLY A 20 -1.57 19.40 -4.13
C GLY A 20 -1.20 20.56 -5.04
N VAL A 21 -0.35 21.44 -4.56
CA VAL A 21 0.05 22.66 -5.26
C VAL A 21 1.10 22.45 -6.35
N VAL A 22 1.67 21.26 -6.47
CA VAL A 22 2.65 20.96 -7.51
C VAL A 22 1.95 20.90 -8.86
N PRO A 23 2.38 21.69 -9.86
CA PRO A 23 1.74 21.71 -11.18
C PRO A 23 1.82 20.34 -11.88
N LYS A 24 0.72 19.96 -12.51
CA LYS A 24 0.61 18.70 -13.25
C LYS A 24 1.73 18.48 -14.30
N PRO A 25 2.16 19.48 -15.09
CA PRO A 25 3.26 19.28 -16.02
C PRO A 25 4.56 18.79 -15.38
N LEU A 26 4.75 19.06 -14.08
CA LEU A 26 5.92 18.60 -13.35
C LEU A 26 5.76 17.18 -12.85
N TRP A 27 4.64 16.88 -12.15
CA TRP A 27 4.46 15.55 -11.57
C TRP A 27 4.06 14.48 -12.61
N GLU A 28 3.41 14.86 -13.69
CA GLU A 28 2.97 13.93 -14.73
C GLU A 28 4.14 13.25 -15.46
N LYS A 29 5.31 13.87 -15.47
CA LYS A 29 6.52 13.30 -16.10
C LYS A 29 6.95 11.99 -15.44
N THR A 30 6.77 11.87 -14.14
CA THR A 30 7.18 10.70 -13.36
C THR A 30 5.98 9.87 -12.91
N ASN A 31 4.79 10.46 -12.89
CA ASN A 31 3.56 9.81 -12.46
C ASN A 31 2.46 10.07 -13.48
N PRO A 32 2.45 9.36 -14.62
CA PRO A 32 1.48 9.60 -15.68
C PRO A 32 0.03 9.44 -15.19
N ALA A 33 -0.81 10.40 -15.52
CA ALA A 33 -2.22 10.36 -15.20
C ALA A 33 -3.03 9.61 -16.25
N ASP A 34 -4.07 8.89 -15.82
CA ASP A 34 -5.03 8.29 -16.72
C ASP A 34 -6.08 9.31 -17.19
N SER A 35 -7.09 8.85 -17.94
CA SER A 35 -8.14 9.71 -18.48
C SER A 35 -8.99 10.41 -17.39
N LYS A 36 -8.95 9.93 -16.16
CA LYS A 36 -9.63 10.50 -14.99
C LYS A 36 -8.69 11.25 -14.06
N ASN A 37 -7.51 11.60 -14.54
CA ASN A 37 -6.45 12.28 -13.79
C ASN A 37 -5.92 11.49 -12.58
N ARG A 38 -6.03 10.16 -12.61
CA ARG A 38 -5.57 9.30 -11.52
C ARG A 38 -4.16 8.79 -11.78
N ILE A 39 -3.38 8.68 -10.72
CA ILE A 39 -2.03 8.12 -10.74
C ILE A 39 -2.01 6.75 -10.05
N ASP A 40 -1.05 5.92 -10.43
CA ASP A 40 -0.80 4.63 -9.80
C ASP A 40 -0.12 4.82 -8.46
N MET A 41 -0.60 4.11 -7.44
CA MET A 41 -0.05 4.11 -6.09
C MET A 41 0.09 2.68 -5.58
N SER A 42 0.98 2.49 -4.63
CA SER A 42 1.20 1.20 -3.97
C SER A 42 0.83 1.30 -2.50
N ALA A 43 0.06 0.33 -2.02
CA ALA A 43 -0.17 0.14 -0.59
C ALA A 43 1.00 -0.71 -0.06
N ARG A 44 2.12 -0.07 0.21
CA ARG A 44 3.36 -0.73 0.62
C ARG A 44 3.52 -0.60 2.13
N CYS A 45 3.84 -1.73 2.76
CA CYS A 45 4.07 -1.81 4.20
C CYS A 45 5.53 -2.12 4.48
N LEU A 46 5.95 -1.94 5.72
CA LEU A 46 7.29 -2.29 6.19
C LEU A 46 7.17 -3.42 7.22
N LEU A 47 7.94 -4.47 7.03
CA LEU A 47 8.07 -5.55 8.01
C LEU A 47 9.46 -5.49 8.64
N ILE A 48 9.51 -5.45 9.96
CA ILE A 48 10.75 -5.35 10.73
C ILE A 48 10.94 -6.62 11.54
N GLU A 49 12.02 -7.34 11.28
CA GLU A 49 12.48 -8.43 12.14
C GLU A 49 13.52 -7.88 13.12
N ASP A 50 13.24 -7.95 14.40
CA ASP A 50 14.18 -7.53 15.45
C ASP A 50 14.09 -8.45 16.64
N SER A 51 15.13 -9.26 16.85
CA SER A 51 15.20 -10.28 17.90
C SER A 51 14.00 -11.24 17.83
N LYS A 52 13.13 -11.21 18.85
CA LYS A 52 11.92 -12.06 18.90
C LYS A 52 10.68 -11.36 18.38
N LYS A 53 10.83 -10.15 17.83
CA LYS A 53 9.70 -9.36 17.33
C LYS A 53 9.64 -9.37 15.83
N LEU A 54 8.42 -9.43 15.31
CA LEU A 54 8.10 -9.25 13.91
C LEU A 54 7.04 -8.15 13.84
N ILE A 55 7.46 -6.95 13.46
CA ILE A 55 6.65 -5.74 13.53
C ILE A 55 6.19 -5.36 12.13
N LEU A 56 4.88 -5.30 11.93
CA LEU A 56 4.30 -4.83 10.68
C LEU A 56 3.92 -3.34 10.81
N VAL A 57 4.48 -2.51 9.94
CA VAL A 57 4.12 -1.08 9.86
C VAL A 57 3.15 -0.91 8.69
N ASP A 58 1.94 -0.51 9.02
CA ASP A 58 0.76 -0.48 8.18
C ASP A 58 0.30 -1.88 7.71
N ALA A 59 -0.90 -1.98 7.16
CA ALA A 59 -1.51 -3.26 6.79
C ALA A 59 -2.22 -3.22 5.43
N GLY A 60 -2.05 -2.16 4.64
CA GLY A 60 -2.72 -1.99 3.36
C GLY A 60 -4.16 -1.52 3.49
N LEU A 61 -4.94 -1.67 2.43
CA LEU A 61 -6.35 -1.25 2.40
C LEU A 61 -7.29 -2.31 2.99
N GLY A 62 -6.83 -3.55 3.11
CA GLY A 62 -7.69 -4.66 3.52
C GLY A 62 -8.70 -5.07 2.46
N ASP A 63 -9.65 -5.90 2.87
CA ASP A 63 -10.68 -6.45 1.97
C ASP A 63 -12.09 -6.45 2.59
N LYS A 64 -12.26 -5.81 3.74
CA LYS A 64 -13.49 -5.86 4.53
C LYS A 64 -14.48 -4.75 4.22
N GLN A 65 -14.09 -3.77 3.42
CA GLN A 65 -14.97 -2.69 3.01
C GLN A 65 -15.86 -3.12 1.82
N SER A 66 -16.91 -2.34 1.54
CA SER A 66 -17.79 -2.60 0.41
C SER A 66 -17.09 -2.38 -0.94
N GLU A 67 -17.65 -2.98 -2.00
CA GLU A 67 -17.16 -2.73 -3.36
C GLU A 67 -17.30 -1.26 -3.74
N LYS A 68 -18.34 -0.58 -3.27
CA LYS A 68 -18.52 0.86 -3.49
C LYS A 68 -17.36 1.66 -2.91
N PHE A 69 -16.91 1.33 -1.69
CA PHE A 69 -15.75 1.95 -1.07
C PHE A 69 -14.51 1.73 -1.93
N PHE A 70 -14.22 0.48 -2.30
CA PHE A 70 -13.03 0.15 -3.08
C PHE A 70 -13.08 0.69 -4.51
N SER A 71 -14.27 0.93 -5.09
CA SER A 71 -14.39 1.51 -6.42
C SER A 71 -13.74 2.89 -6.54
N HIS A 72 -13.65 3.63 -5.44
CA HIS A 72 -12.97 4.93 -5.41
C HIS A 72 -11.45 4.82 -5.54
N TYR A 73 -10.89 3.64 -5.29
CA TYR A 73 -9.45 3.40 -5.31
C TYR A 73 -8.97 2.66 -6.55
N SER A 74 -9.89 2.11 -7.36
CA SER A 74 -9.55 1.34 -8.58
C SER A 74 -8.40 0.37 -8.38
N ARG A 75 -8.55 -0.52 -7.41
CA ARG A 75 -7.49 -1.49 -7.04
C ARG A 75 -7.09 -2.36 -8.23
N PHE A 76 -5.81 -2.66 -8.34
CA PHE A 76 -5.25 -3.51 -9.38
C PHE A 76 -4.00 -4.25 -8.87
N GLY A 77 -3.48 -5.17 -9.71
CA GLY A 77 -2.35 -6.02 -9.35
C GLY A 77 -2.75 -7.19 -8.47
N ASP A 78 -1.84 -8.15 -8.31
CA ASP A 78 -2.09 -9.42 -7.63
C ASP A 78 -1.51 -9.50 -6.22
N ALA A 79 -0.71 -8.51 -5.81
CA ALA A 79 -0.07 -8.52 -4.51
C ALA A 79 -1.09 -8.36 -3.39
N THR A 80 -0.95 -9.16 -2.35
CA THR A 80 -1.72 -9.08 -1.11
C THR A 80 -0.77 -9.15 0.07
N LEU A 81 -1.21 -8.68 1.23
CA LEU A 81 -0.43 -8.81 2.45
C LEU A 81 -0.07 -10.28 2.73
N LEU A 82 -1.05 -11.17 2.61
CA LEU A 82 -0.85 -12.60 2.87
C LEU A 82 0.18 -13.22 1.93
N ASN A 83 0.05 -12.96 0.62
CA ASN A 83 0.97 -13.51 -0.37
C ASN A 83 2.40 -12.98 -0.20
N SER A 84 2.53 -11.71 0.15
CA SER A 84 3.85 -11.10 0.36
C SER A 84 4.53 -11.61 1.63
N LEU A 85 3.78 -11.84 2.71
CA LEU A 85 4.30 -12.47 3.92
C LEU A 85 4.71 -13.92 3.63
N ASP A 86 3.87 -14.67 2.94
CA ASP A 86 4.13 -16.07 2.59
C ASP A 86 5.41 -16.22 1.76
N SER A 87 5.65 -15.33 0.82
CA SER A 87 6.87 -15.34 0.00
C SER A 87 8.15 -15.15 0.81
N LEU A 88 8.05 -14.55 1.99
CA LEU A 88 9.17 -14.40 2.93
C LEU A 88 9.24 -15.51 3.97
N GLY A 89 8.31 -16.46 3.93
CA GLY A 89 8.24 -17.57 4.88
C GLY A 89 7.51 -17.23 6.17
N PHE A 90 6.72 -16.15 6.20
CA PHE A 90 5.95 -15.73 7.36
C PHE A 90 4.45 -15.96 7.16
N SER A 91 3.75 -16.19 8.28
CA SER A 91 2.29 -16.15 8.32
C SER A 91 1.82 -14.96 9.15
N PRO A 92 0.54 -14.54 9.05
CA PRO A 92 0.01 -13.49 9.91
C PRO A 92 0.17 -13.76 11.40
N ASN A 93 0.17 -15.04 11.80
CA ASN A 93 0.33 -15.44 13.21
C ASN A 93 1.74 -15.19 13.74
N ASP A 94 2.73 -15.00 12.87
CA ASP A 94 4.11 -14.71 13.27
C ASP A 94 4.28 -13.24 13.65
N ILE A 95 3.37 -12.36 13.25
CA ILE A 95 3.43 -10.93 13.54
C ILE A 95 3.15 -10.70 15.02
N THR A 96 4.09 -10.03 15.70
CA THR A 96 3.98 -9.74 17.13
C THR A 96 3.38 -8.38 17.42
N ASP A 97 3.59 -7.41 16.56
CA ASP A 97 3.16 -6.03 16.75
C ASP A 97 2.72 -5.43 15.41
N VAL A 98 1.70 -4.60 15.44
CA VAL A 98 1.27 -3.81 14.27
C VAL A 98 1.29 -2.33 14.65
N LEU A 99 1.94 -1.53 13.83
CA LEU A 99 2.03 -0.08 14.00
C LEU A 99 1.38 0.60 12.80
N PHE A 100 0.38 1.42 13.04
CA PHE A 100 -0.24 2.21 11.98
C PHE A 100 0.35 3.62 11.92
N THR A 101 0.76 4.04 10.73
CA THR A 101 1.14 5.44 10.48
C THR A 101 -0.11 6.30 10.28
N HIS A 102 -1.18 5.71 9.76
CA HIS A 102 -2.47 6.35 9.54
C HIS A 102 -3.55 5.28 9.39
N LEU A 103 -4.81 5.70 9.42
CA LEU A 103 -5.98 4.84 9.21
C LEU A 103 -6.64 5.15 7.87
N HIS A 104 -7.08 4.11 7.22
CA HIS A 104 -7.87 4.21 5.98
C HIS A 104 -9.37 4.16 6.27
#